data_95f4564ec10906125d84839803ecea85
#
_entry.id   95f4564ec10906125d84839803ecea85
#
_cell.length_a   1.000
_cell.length_b   1.000
_cell.length_c   1.000
_cell.angle_alpha   90.00
_cell.angle_beta   90.00
_cell.angle_gamma   90.00
#
_symmetry.space_group_name_H-M   'P 1'
#
loop_
_entity.id
_entity.type
_entity.pdbx_description
1 polymer ?
#
loop_
_entity_poly.entity_id
_entity_poly.type
_entity_poly.pdbx_seq_one_letter_code
_entity_poly.pdbx_strand_id
1 'polypeptide(L)'
;MIAHKHITKIIAVVMAVAVCLCFCAVAFSRQIKAAAGDTGISMEYETALFDTDSVISVNILMDDADWNAMLENSTAEEYYQCDVEIHGTTFYRVGIRPKGNTSLTSIASDPTTDRYSFKLEFDHYVDGQSCFGLDKLILNNNYADATNMKEALIYDMYQYLGADASLYNYAKISVNGEYWGVYLALEAVEDSFMLRNYGAQSGKLYKPDSMNIGDGKDFGDFNADDMDFGNMTPPDTQGNANQANSSAPSQTPDTVDRPQNRDSSGETSAEPSTDSGERPSMDFNFAGGRGGFSMSGGGADLNYTDDELDSYETIWDGEVTSTKKSDHKRVVTALKNISEGNDLETYMDIDNLLRYMAVHVFSVNEDSLSGMMAHNYYLYESGGKLNLIPWDYNLALGGMGGSSGATSVVNDAIDNAFSGTNFFDTLMEDETYHSQYYTYLQQLVSEYIDGGGFDAFYERVRSQIDELVKTDPTAFYSYDEYLTAADTL
;
A
#
# COMPACT_ATOMS: atom_id res chain seq x y z
N MET A 1 47.95 -23.10 36.49
CA MET A 1 46.59 -23.66 36.62
C MET A 1 46.11 -23.43 38.06
N ILE A 2 45.12 -22.59 38.28
CA ILE A 2 44.56 -22.35 39.61
C ILE A 2 43.53 -23.45 39.85
N ALA A 3 43.91 -24.54 40.48
CA ALA A 3 43.00 -25.60 40.89
C ALA A 3 42.39 -25.22 42.25
N HIS A 4 41.24 -24.51 42.21
CA HIS A 4 40.49 -24.21 43.42
C HIS A 4 39.76 -25.48 43.91
N LYS A 5 39.92 -25.88 45.18
CA LYS A 5 39.31 -27.09 45.78
C LYS A 5 37.81 -27.27 45.54
N HIS A 6 37.09 -26.18 45.16
CA HIS A 6 35.65 -26.19 44.97
C HIS A 6 35.26 -25.87 43.52
N ILE A 7 36.17 -25.87 42.52
CA ILE A 7 35.94 -25.47 41.15
C ILE A 7 34.73 -26.21 40.53
N THR A 8 34.66 -27.52 40.76
CA THR A 8 33.57 -28.37 40.22
C THR A 8 32.18 -27.98 40.80
N LYS A 9 32.14 -27.59 42.09
CA LYS A 9 30.90 -27.13 42.73
C LYS A 9 30.52 -25.76 42.22
N ILE A 10 31.46 -24.86 42.00
CA ILE A 10 31.24 -23.54 41.43
C ILE A 10 30.69 -23.66 39.99
N ILE A 11 31.33 -24.51 39.17
CA ILE A 11 30.84 -24.77 37.80
C ILE A 11 29.45 -25.37 37.83
N ALA A 12 29.13 -26.33 38.68
CA ALA A 12 27.80 -26.90 38.79
C ALA A 12 26.71 -25.86 39.20
N VAL A 13 27.08 -24.96 40.14
CA VAL A 13 26.15 -23.88 40.53
C VAL A 13 25.96 -22.88 39.39
N VAL A 14 27.03 -22.47 38.69
CA VAL A 14 26.93 -21.57 37.55
C VAL A 14 26.11 -22.19 36.41
N MET A 15 26.31 -23.47 36.11
CA MET A 15 25.50 -24.20 35.14
C MET A 15 24.03 -24.28 35.55
N ALA A 16 23.76 -24.58 36.81
CA ALA A 16 22.37 -24.63 37.31
C ALA A 16 21.69 -23.24 37.23
N VAL A 17 22.39 -22.17 37.59
CA VAL A 17 21.88 -20.79 37.46
C VAL A 17 21.64 -20.43 35.99
N ALA A 18 22.54 -20.77 35.07
CA ALA A 18 22.39 -20.52 33.65
C ALA A 18 21.17 -21.27 33.09
N VAL A 19 20.99 -22.54 33.44
CA VAL A 19 19.81 -23.32 33.04
C VAL A 19 18.52 -22.72 33.61
N CYS A 20 18.51 -22.30 34.88
CA CYS A 20 17.37 -21.61 35.46
C CYS A 20 17.06 -20.28 34.77
N LEU A 21 18.09 -19.48 34.42
CA LEU A 21 17.89 -18.22 33.69
C LEU A 21 17.35 -18.47 32.28
N CYS A 22 17.86 -19.49 31.57
CA CYS A 22 17.28 -19.88 30.28
C CYS A 22 15.82 -20.32 30.41
N PHE A 23 15.52 -21.12 31.45
CA PHE A 23 14.15 -21.56 31.69
C PHE A 23 13.22 -20.39 32.04
N CYS A 24 13.70 -19.45 32.87
CA CYS A 24 12.96 -18.23 33.16
C CYS A 24 12.78 -17.37 31.91
N ALA A 25 13.79 -17.20 31.07
CA ALA A 25 13.69 -16.43 29.84
C ALA A 25 12.67 -17.03 28.88
N VAL A 26 12.59 -18.36 28.75
CA VAL A 26 11.58 -19.05 27.95
C VAL A 26 10.19 -18.94 28.59
N ALA A 27 10.09 -19.21 29.90
CA ALA A 27 8.82 -19.20 30.63
C ALA A 27 8.17 -17.81 30.72
N PHE A 28 8.99 -16.75 30.76
CA PHE A 28 8.55 -15.36 30.82
C PHE A 28 8.82 -14.59 29.53
N SER A 29 9.05 -15.27 28.41
CA SER A 29 9.37 -14.64 27.12
C SER A 29 8.31 -13.63 26.70
N ARG A 30 7.03 -13.95 26.85
CA ARG A 30 5.92 -13.03 26.53
C ARG A 30 5.95 -11.76 27.40
N GLN A 31 6.17 -11.91 28.71
CA GLN A 31 6.24 -10.76 29.63
C GLN A 31 7.48 -9.90 29.38
N ILE A 32 8.60 -10.54 28.98
CA ILE A 32 9.82 -9.82 28.62
C ILE A 32 9.63 -9.06 27.30
N LYS A 33 9.02 -9.67 26.30
CA LYS A 33 8.66 -9.03 25.03
C LYS A 33 7.68 -7.88 25.26
N ALA A 34 6.60 -8.11 26.00
CA ALA A 34 5.63 -7.07 26.33
C ALA A 34 6.26 -5.88 27.08
N ALA A 35 7.21 -6.14 27.99
CA ALA A 35 7.96 -5.08 28.68
C ALA A 35 8.96 -4.34 27.78
N ALA A 36 9.35 -4.95 26.67
CA ALA A 36 10.15 -4.35 25.61
C ALA A 36 9.29 -3.69 24.49
N GLY A 37 7.94 -3.70 24.65
CA GLY A 37 7.01 -3.16 23.65
C GLY A 37 6.62 -4.15 22.54
N ASP A 38 7.22 -5.33 22.48
CA ASP A 38 6.89 -6.39 21.51
C ASP A 38 5.88 -7.37 22.14
N THR A 39 4.63 -7.31 21.71
CA THR A 39 3.54 -8.19 22.16
C THR A 39 3.23 -9.30 21.17
N GLY A 40 3.81 -9.29 19.96
CA GLY A 40 3.57 -10.23 18.90
C GLY A 40 3.95 -11.68 19.21
N ILE A 41 3.44 -12.58 18.39
CA ILE A 41 3.78 -14.02 18.43
C ILE A 41 4.43 -14.40 17.10
N SER A 42 5.52 -15.16 17.16
CA SER A 42 6.09 -15.73 15.94
C SER A 42 5.14 -16.75 15.32
N MET A 43 4.86 -16.59 14.04
CA MET A 43 3.96 -17.42 13.24
C MET A 43 4.75 -18.26 12.25
N GLU A 44 4.27 -19.49 11.95
CA GLU A 44 4.97 -20.38 11.02
C GLU A 44 5.04 -19.80 9.60
N TYR A 45 3.99 -19.10 9.17
CA TYR A 45 3.94 -18.50 7.82
C TYR A 45 5.00 -17.42 7.57
N GLU A 46 5.56 -16.79 8.61
CA GLU A 46 6.64 -15.79 8.45
C GLU A 46 7.82 -16.39 7.69
N THR A 47 8.16 -17.64 8.00
CA THR A 47 9.27 -18.36 7.33
C THR A 47 8.78 -19.26 6.20
N ALA A 48 7.57 -19.80 6.28
CA ALA A 48 7.05 -20.71 5.26
C ALA A 48 6.62 -19.97 3.98
N LEU A 49 6.10 -18.75 4.09
CA LEU A 49 5.60 -17.98 2.95
C LEU A 49 6.41 -16.70 2.69
N PHE A 50 6.82 -16.03 3.75
CA PHE A 50 7.40 -14.69 3.65
C PHE A 50 8.93 -14.66 3.88
N ASP A 51 9.60 -15.81 3.72
CA ASP A 51 11.05 -15.85 3.51
C ASP A 51 11.36 -15.32 2.11
N THR A 52 11.81 -14.07 2.03
CA THR A 52 12.05 -13.37 0.78
C THR A 52 13.26 -13.86 -0.02
N ASP A 53 13.97 -14.89 0.46
CA ASP A 53 15.06 -15.53 -0.29
C ASP A 53 14.55 -16.45 -1.43
N SER A 54 13.26 -16.76 -1.45
CA SER A 54 12.66 -17.61 -2.48
C SER A 54 11.22 -17.19 -2.86
N VAL A 55 10.88 -17.32 -4.15
CA VAL A 55 9.53 -17.06 -4.66
C VAL A 55 8.56 -18.16 -4.22
N ILE A 56 7.37 -17.79 -3.76
CA ILE A 56 6.31 -18.75 -3.42
C ILE A 56 5.77 -19.40 -4.70
N SER A 57 5.64 -20.73 -4.69
CA SER A 57 4.90 -21.44 -5.75
C SER A 57 3.46 -21.64 -5.29
N VAL A 58 2.51 -21.04 -6.01
CA VAL A 58 1.06 -21.16 -5.75
C VAL A 58 0.39 -21.77 -6.97
N ASN A 59 -0.25 -22.93 -6.81
CA ASN A 59 -1.04 -23.56 -7.86
C ASN A 59 -2.50 -23.60 -7.43
N ILE A 60 -3.35 -22.86 -8.14
CA ILE A 60 -4.80 -22.82 -7.92
C ILE A 60 -5.41 -23.96 -8.73
N LEU A 61 -6.11 -24.86 -8.05
CA LEU A 61 -6.77 -26.03 -8.64
C LEU A 61 -8.28 -25.80 -8.60
N MET A 62 -8.88 -25.55 -9.75
CA MET A 62 -10.28 -25.16 -9.86
C MET A 62 -10.88 -25.69 -11.16
N ASP A 63 -12.18 -25.94 -11.20
CA ASP A 63 -12.86 -26.25 -12.46
C ASP A 63 -12.76 -25.05 -13.42
N ASP A 64 -12.46 -25.31 -14.69
CA ASP A 64 -12.28 -24.25 -15.69
C ASP A 64 -13.55 -23.40 -15.87
N ALA A 65 -14.74 -23.98 -15.72
CA ALA A 65 -15.98 -23.24 -15.82
C ALA A 65 -16.18 -22.28 -14.64
N ASP A 66 -15.81 -22.71 -13.43
CA ASP A 66 -15.87 -21.88 -12.21
C ASP A 66 -14.80 -20.78 -12.26
N TRP A 67 -13.58 -21.10 -12.74
CA TRP A 67 -12.53 -20.11 -12.96
C TRP A 67 -12.99 -19.00 -13.92
N ASN A 68 -13.51 -19.36 -15.08
CA ASN A 68 -14.00 -18.39 -16.06
C ASN A 68 -15.20 -17.59 -15.52
N ALA A 69 -16.14 -18.23 -14.82
CA ALA A 69 -17.28 -17.53 -14.22
C ALA A 69 -16.85 -16.53 -13.15
N MET A 70 -15.79 -16.84 -12.37
CA MET A 70 -15.21 -15.91 -11.39
C MET A 70 -14.60 -14.68 -12.07
N LEU A 71 -13.85 -14.87 -13.17
CA LEU A 71 -13.25 -13.77 -13.92
C LEU A 71 -14.32 -12.89 -14.59
N GLU A 72 -15.33 -13.50 -15.22
CA GLU A 72 -16.45 -12.79 -15.85
C GLU A 72 -17.30 -11.99 -14.85
N ASN A 73 -17.40 -12.45 -13.61
CA ASN A 73 -18.18 -11.80 -12.53
C ASN A 73 -17.27 -11.11 -11.50
N SER A 74 -16.10 -10.67 -11.91
CA SER A 74 -15.02 -10.19 -11.02
C SER A 74 -15.43 -9.03 -10.10
N THR A 75 -16.27 -8.10 -10.59
CA THR A 75 -16.71 -6.93 -9.82
C THR A 75 -17.72 -7.24 -8.71
N ALA A 76 -18.31 -8.43 -8.70
CA ALA A 76 -19.17 -8.86 -7.59
C ALA A 76 -18.35 -9.30 -6.37
N GLU A 77 -17.05 -9.52 -6.52
CA GLU A 77 -16.14 -9.97 -5.46
C GLU A 77 -16.64 -11.19 -4.68
N GLU A 78 -17.42 -12.06 -5.33
CA GLU A 78 -17.95 -13.30 -4.73
C GLU A 78 -16.84 -14.35 -4.59
N TYR A 79 -16.90 -15.12 -3.50
CA TYR A 79 -15.99 -16.25 -3.27
C TYR A 79 -16.40 -17.48 -4.06
N TYR A 80 -15.41 -18.05 -4.75
CA TYR A 80 -15.47 -19.35 -5.40
C TYR A 80 -14.61 -20.36 -4.64
N GLN A 81 -15.00 -21.63 -4.67
CA GLN A 81 -14.24 -22.69 -4.01
C GLN A 81 -13.13 -23.21 -4.93
N CYS A 82 -11.91 -23.28 -4.41
CA CYS A 82 -10.79 -23.93 -5.07
C CYS A 82 -9.99 -24.79 -4.09
N ASP A 83 -9.06 -25.60 -4.59
CA ASP A 83 -7.95 -26.14 -3.81
C ASP A 83 -6.69 -25.38 -4.17
N VAL A 84 -5.79 -25.20 -3.22
CA VAL A 84 -4.55 -24.43 -3.44
C VAL A 84 -3.36 -25.25 -2.98
N GLU A 85 -2.40 -25.44 -3.87
CA GLU A 85 -1.12 -26.07 -3.55
C GLU A 85 -0.05 -25.01 -3.37
N ILE A 86 0.57 -24.97 -2.17
CA ILE A 86 1.67 -24.05 -1.83
C ILE A 86 2.82 -24.89 -1.29
N HIS A 87 4.00 -24.77 -1.90
CA HIS A 87 5.19 -25.53 -1.54
C HIS A 87 4.94 -27.06 -1.41
N GLY A 88 4.09 -27.61 -2.28
CA GLY A 88 3.74 -29.03 -2.30
C GLY A 88 2.76 -29.46 -1.20
N THR A 89 2.22 -28.54 -0.41
CA THR A 89 1.13 -28.78 0.54
C THR A 89 -0.19 -28.31 -0.08
N THR A 90 -1.18 -29.21 -0.12
CA THR A 90 -2.51 -28.88 -0.67
C THR A 90 -3.46 -28.47 0.43
N PHE A 91 -4.04 -27.30 0.31
CA PHE A 91 -5.13 -26.77 1.13
C PHE A 91 -6.44 -26.94 0.35
N TYR A 92 -7.38 -27.67 0.93
CA TYR A 92 -8.63 -28.03 0.26
C TYR A 92 -9.73 -27.03 0.60
N ARG A 93 -10.62 -26.75 -0.38
CA ARG A 93 -11.81 -25.92 -0.16
C ARG A 93 -11.46 -24.51 0.37
N VAL A 94 -10.50 -23.88 -0.26
CA VAL A 94 -10.11 -22.50 -0.02
C VAL A 94 -11.08 -21.58 -0.77
N GLY A 95 -11.45 -20.46 -0.18
CA GLY A 95 -12.17 -19.40 -0.87
C GLY A 95 -11.20 -18.56 -1.70
N ILE A 96 -11.50 -18.37 -2.98
CA ILE A 96 -10.79 -17.42 -3.85
C ILE A 96 -11.78 -16.41 -4.42
N ARG A 97 -11.38 -15.15 -4.49
CA ARG A 97 -12.11 -14.11 -5.21
C ARG A 97 -11.18 -13.09 -5.83
N PRO A 98 -11.59 -12.40 -6.90
CA PRO A 98 -10.95 -11.17 -7.35
C PRO A 98 -11.03 -10.11 -6.25
N LYS A 99 -10.10 -9.16 -6.24
CA LYS A 99 -10.08 -8.05 -5.29
C LYS A 99 -9.54 -6.78 -5.93
N GLY A 100 -9.87 -5.66 -5.38
CA GLY A 100 -9.38 -4.34 -5.79
C GLY A 100 -10.51 -3.34 -5.82
N ASN A 101 -10.20 -2.10 -6.13
CA ASN A 101 -11.18 -1.04 -6.36
C ASN A 101 -10.98 -0.52 -7.80
N THR A 102 -10.20 0.54 -8.01
CA THR A 102 -9.92 1.11 -9.34
C THR A 102 -9.27 0.10 -10.30
N SER A 103 -8.30 -0.69 -9.84
CA SER A 103 -7.68 -1.73 -10.66
C SER A 103 -8.67 -2.82 -11.09
N LEU A 104 -9.56 -3.24 -10.18
CA LEU A 104 -10.59 -4.25 -10.47
C LEU A 104 -11.54 -3.77 -11.57
N THR A 105 -12.10 -2.57 -11.42
CA THR A 105 -13.03 -1.98 -12.40
C THR A 105 -12.36 -1.67 -13.74
N SER A 106 -11.11 -1.23 -13.72
CA SER A 106 -10.32 -0.97 -14.93
C SER A 106 -10.08 -2.25 -15.73
N ILE A 107 -9.67 -3.34 -15.06
CA ILE A 107 -9.44 -4.64 -15.70
C ILE A 107 -10.77 -5.22 -16.20
N ALA A 108 -11.84 -5.17 -15.41
CA ALA A 108 -13.16 -5.65 -15.82
C ALA A 108 -13.71 -4.93 -17.06
N SER A 109 -13.25 -3.71 -17.33
CA SER A 109 -13.60 -2.91 -18.48
C SER A 109 -12.69 -3.11 -19.69
N ASP A 110 -11.55 -3.79 -19.53
CA ASP A 110 -10.55 -4.05 -20.57
C ASP A 110 -10.67 -5.51 -21.09
N PRO A 111 -11.20 -5.73 -22.29
CA PRO A 111 -11.37 -7.08 -22.84
C PRO A 111 -10.06 -7.77 -23.22
N THR A 112 -8.90 -7.13 -23.01
CA THR A 112 -7.59 -7.67 -23.40
C THR A 112 -6.86 -8.37 -22.26
N THR A 113 -7.36 -8.27 -21.02
CA THR A 113 -6.72 -8.84 -19.83
C THR A 113 -7.74 -9.32 -18.80
N ASP A 114 -7.41 -10.45 -18.16
CA ASP A 114 -8.12 -11.01 -17.00
C ASP A 114 -7.19 -11.12 -15.78
N ARG A 115 -6.11 -10.33 -15.77
CA ARG A 115 -5.10 -10.37 -14.72
C ARG A 115 -5.58 -9.60 -13.47
N TYR A 116 -6.54 -10.18 -12.76
CA TYR A 116 -7.02 -9.62 -11.50
C TYR A 116 -6.05 -9.88 -10.35
N SER A 117 -6.08 -9.03 -9.32
CA SER A 117 -5.59 -9.37 -7.99
C SER A 117 -6.56 -10.33 -7.31
N PHE A 118 -6.04 -11.26 -6.48
CA PHE A 118 -6.86 -12.25 -5.81
C PHE A 118 -6.71 -12.18 -4.29
N LYS A 119 -7.77 -12.57 -3.58
CA LYS A 119 -7.75 -12.89 -2.15
C LYS A 119 -8.04 -14.36 -1.98
N LEU A 120 -7.12 -15.06 -1.29
CA LEU A 120 -7.33 -16.42 -0.82
C LEU A 120 -7.72 -16.38 0.66
N GLU A 121 -8.81 -17.03 1.02
CA GLU A 121 -9.30 -17.15 2.38
C GLU A 121 -9.36 -18.63 2.76
N PHE A 122 -8.43 -19.07 3.63
CA PHE A 122 -8.23 -20.48 3.90
C PHE A 122 -9.34 -21.07 4.76
N ASP A 123 -9.94 -20.28 5.64
CA ASP A 123 -11.03 -20.72 6.53
C ASP A 123 -12.45 -20.44 5.99
N HIS A 124 -12.57 -19.90 4.77
CA HIS A 124 -13.86 -19.52 4.19
C HIS A 124 -14.90 -20.68 4.16
N TYR A 125 -14.48 -21.86 3.74
CA TYR A 125 -15.33 -23.05 3.65
C TYR A 125 -14.99 -24.14 4.69
N VAL A 126 -13.91 -23.96 5.45
CA VAL A 126 -13.42 -24.93 6.45
C VAL A 126 -12.97 -24.16 7.69
N ASP A 127 -13.86 -24.09 8.68
CA ASP A 127 -13.61 -23.35 9.92
C ASP A 127 -12.24 -23.69 10.53
N GLY A 128 -11.44 -22.65 10.79
CA GLY A 128 -10.14 -22.75 11.44
C GLY A 128 -9.01 -23.33 10.57
N GLN A 129 -9.23 -23.50 9.26
CA GLN A 129 -8.16 -23.84 8.33
C GLN A 129 -7.24 -22.62 8.15
N SER A 130 -5.95 -22.86 8.07
CA SER A 130 -4.95 -21.81 7.78
C SER A 130 -3.81 -22.36 6.94
N CYS A 131 -3.13 -21.49 6.21
CA CYS A 131 -1.92 -21.81 5.48
C CYS A 131 -0.71 -21.51 6.37
N PHE A 132 -0.17 -22.53 7.05
CA PHE A 132 0.93 -22.38 8.02
C PHE A 132 0.64 -21.37 9.13
N GLY A 133 -0.64 -21.21 9.50
CA GLY A 133 -1.11 -20.23 10.48
C GLY A 133 -1.57 -18.90 9.89
N LEU A 134 -1.47 -18.70 8.56
CA LEU A 134 -2.03 -17.54 7.85
C LEU A 134 -3.49 -17.81 7.50
N ASP A 135 -4.41 -16.94 7.86
CA ASP A 135 -5.83 -17.02 7.53
C ASP A 135 -6.12 -16.59 6.08
N LYS A 136 -5.48 -15.51 5.61
CA LYS A 136 -5.75 -14.96 4.27
C LYS A 136 -4.47 -14.48 3.60
N LEU A 137 -4.34 -14.81 2.32
CA LEU A 137 -3.22 -14.39 1.46
C LEU A 137 -3.74 -13.50 0.34
N ILE A 138 -3.12 -12.35 0.18
CA ILE A 138 -3.39 -11.43 -0.92
C ILE A 138 -2.37 -11.69 -2.04
N LEU A 139 -2.84 -11.69 -3.27
CA LEU A 139 -2.02 -11.84 -4.47
C LEU A 139 -2.27 -10.59 -5.34
N ASN A 140 -1.41 -9.59 -5.23
CA ASN A 140 -1.49 -8.35 -6.00
C ASN A 140 -0.87 -8.56 -7.39
N ASN A 141 -1.57 -8.12 -8.43
CA ASN A 141 -1.23 -8.29 -9.84
C ASN A 141 -0.19 -7.29 -10.38
N ASN A 142 0.32 -6.39 -9.55
CA ASN A 142 1.23 -5.30 -9.91
C ASN A 142 0.64 -4.33 -10.97
N TYR A 143 -0.67 -4.07 -10.90
CA TYR A 143 -1.33 -3.10 -11.76
C TYR A 143 -0.69 -1.72 -11.62
N ALA A 144 -0.49 -1.00 -12.74
CA ALA A 144 0.13 0.32 -12.82
C ALA A 144 1.60 0.41 -12.33
N ASP A 145 2.26 -0.73 -12.11
CA ASP A 145 3.69 -0.79 -11.78
C ASP A 145 4.47 -1.66 -12.79
N ALA A 146 5.06 -1.02 -13.80
CA ALA A 146 5.88 -1.70 -14.79
C ALA A 146 7.16 -2.32 -14.19
N THR A 147 7.62 -1.83 -13.03
CA THR A 147 8.79 -2.41 -12.35
C THR A 147 8.48 -3.73 -11.65
N ASN A 148 7.22 -3.98 -11.32
CA ASN A 148 6.78 -5.05 -10.41
C ASN A 148 7.46 -5.00 -9.03
N MET A 149 8.07 -3.88 -8.62
CA MET A 149 8.91 -3.79 -7.43
C MET A 149 8.51 -2.70 -6.44
N LYS A 150 7.73 -1.67 -6.84
CA LYS A 150 7.46 -0.50 -5.98
C LYS A 150 6.81 -0.89 -4.66
N GLU A 151 5.72 -1.63 -4.70
CA GLU A 151 5.01 -2.03 -3.49
C GLU A 151 5.88 -2.92 -2.59
N ALA A 152 6.61 -3.89 -3.18
CA ALA A 152 7.55 -4.74 -2.46
C ALA A 152 8.66 -3.94 -1.77
N LEU A 153 9.24 -2.95 -2.47
CA LEU A 153 10.28 -2.06 -1.94
C LEU A 153 9.79 -1.29 -0.71
N ILE A 154 8.59 -0.75 -0.77
CA ILE A 154 8.05 0.02 0.35
C ILE A 154 7.76 -0.88 1.56
N TYR A 155 7.23 -2.11 1.36
CA TYR A 155 7.09 -3.07 2.46
C TYR A 155 8.44 -3.51 3.02
N ASP A 156 9.48 -3.67 2.19
CA ASP A 156 10.85 -3.95 2.66
C ASP A 156 11.39 -2.82 3.56
N MET A 157 11.16 -1.56 3.18
CA MET A 157 11.52 -0.40 3.99
C MET A 157 10.78 -0.35 5.33
N TYR A 158 9.47 -0.66 5.35
CA TYR A 158 8.69 -0.76 6.59
C TYR A 158 9.24 -1.83 7.52
N GLN A 159 9.54 -3.01 6.98
CA GLN A 159 10.13 -4.11 7.74
C GLN A 159 11.54 -3.76 8.23
N TYR A 160 12.35 -3.07 7.42
CA TYR A 160 13.67 -2.60 7.80
C TYR A 160 13.62 -1.66 9.00
N LEU A 161 12.70 -0.72 9.05
CA LEU A 161 12.50 0.16 10.21
C LEU A 161 11.77 -0.53 11.36
N GLY A 162 11.21 -1.72 11.17
CA GLY A 162 10.43 -2.45 12.17
C GLY A 162 9.07 -1.83 12.46
N ALA A 163 8.43 -1.23 11.46
CA ALA A 163 7.05 -0.77 11.54
C ALA A 163 6.08 -1.95 11.41
N ASP A 164 4.88 -1.80 12.00
CA ASP A 164 3.78 -2.74 11.83
C ASP A 164 3.28 -2.67 10.38
N ALA A 165 3.67 -3.64 9.56
CA ALA A 165 3.33 -3.71 8.16
C ALA A 165 3.11 -5.16 7.72
N SER A 166 2.41 -5.36 6.61
CA SER A 166 2.25 -6.67 5.99
C SER A 166 3.60 -7.27 5.62
N LEU A 167 3.73 -8.57 5.81
CA LEU A 167 4.81 -9.33 5.20
C LEU A 167 4.54 -9.47 3.71
N TYR A 168 5.61 -9.53 2.92
CA TYR A 168 5.54 -9.64 1.47
C TYR A 168 6.47 -10.72 0.94
N ASN A 169 6.14 -11.26 -0.22
CA ASN A 169 7.02 -12.08 -1.03
C ASN A 169 6.48 -12.13 -2.48
N TYR A 170 7.28 -12.57 -3.43
CA TYR A 170 6.78 -12.85 -4.77
C TYR A 170 6.16 -14.23 -4.86
N ALA A 171 5.09 -14.35 -5.65
CA ALA A 171 4.42 -15.61 -5.93
C ALA A 171 4.41 -15.90 -7.44
N LYS A 172 4.89 -17.09 -7.82
CA LYS A 172 4.63 -17.67 -9.12
C LYS A 172 3.29 -18.38 -9.07
N ILE A 173 2.28 -17.82 -9.73
CA ILE A 173 0.95 -18.38 -9.76
C ILE A 173 0.80 -19.31 -10.98
N SER A 174 0.22 -20.46 -10.76
CA SER A 174 -0.29 -21.35 -11.80
C SER A 174 -1.76 -21.65 -11.55
N VAL A 175 -2.53 -21.90 -12.61
CA VAL A 175 -3.92 -22.33 -12.57
C VAL A 175 -3.99 -23.68 -13.26
N ASN A 176 -4.43 -24.71 -12.55
CA ASN A 176 -4.48 -26.09 -13.03
C ASN A 176 -3.13 -26.59 -13.59
N GLY A 177 -2.01 -26.08 -13.03
CA GLY A 177 -0.66 -26.41 -13.46
C GLY A 177 -0.07 -25.55 -14.58
N GLU A 178 -0.88 -24.73 -15.25
CA GLU A 178 -0.42 -23.80 -16.28
C GLU A 178 0.00 -22.46 -15.66
N TYR A 179 1.17 -21.94 -16.08
CA TYR A 179 1.69 -20.67 -15.55
C TYR A 179 0.74 -19.51 -15.86
N TRP A 180 0.28 -18.81 -14.83
CA TRP A 180 -0.62 -17.68 -14.93
C TRP A 180 0.12 -16.32 -14.86
N GLY A 181 1.09 -16.18 -13.95
CA GLY A 181 1.85 -14.96 -13.84
C GLY A 181 2.65 -14.84 -12.54
N VAL A 182 3.47 -13.79 -12.44
CA VAL A 182 4.16 -13.39 -11.22
C VAL A 182 3.38 -12.29 -10.51
N TYR A 183 3.14 -12.47 -9.21
CA TYR A 183 2.34 -11.60 -8.35
C TYR A 183 3.11 -11.23 -7.10
N LEU A 184 2.73 -10.12 -6.47
CA LEU A 184 3.18 -9.82 -5.12
C LEU A 184 2.21 -10.47 -4.12
N ALA A 185 2.73 -11.38 -3.30
CA ALA A 185 2.00 -12.00 -2.21
C ALA A 185 2.14 -11.16 -0.94
N LEU A 186 1.03 -10.82 -0.30
CA LEU A 186 0.99 -10.03 0.93
C LEU A 186 0.20 -10.76 2.01
N GLU A 187 0.68 -10.61 3.25
CA GLU A 187 -0.09 -10.94 4.43
C GLU A 187 -1.33 -10.01 4.49
N ALA A 188 -2.52 -10.59 4.59
CA ALA A 188 -3.72 -9.78 4.80
C ALA A 188 -3.69 -9.14 6.20
N VAL A 189 -4.07 -7.87 6.29
CA VAL A 189 -4.16 -7.16 7.58
C VAL A 189 -5.48 -7.57 8.24
N GLU A 190 -5.48 -8.76 8.83
CA GLU A 190 -6.63 -9.38 9.51
C GLU A 190 -6.16 -10.17 10.75
N ASP A 191 -6.80 -11.28 11.09
CA ASP A 191 -6.60 -12.01 12.37
C ASP A 191 -5.16 -12.49 12.58
N SER A 192 -4.52 -13.10 11.57
CA SER A 192 -3.14 -13.57 11.69
C SER A 192 -2.14 -12.42 11.82
N PHE A 193 -2.35 -11.33 11.10
CA PHE A 193 -1.57 -10.09 11.26
C PHE A 193 -1.66 -9.54 12.69
N MET A 194 -2.88 -9.48 13.25
CA MET A 194 -3.07 -9.01 14.62
C MET A 194 -2.39 -9.92 15.64
N LEU A 195 -2.40 -11.23 15.42
CA LEU A 195 -1.67 -12.18 16.28
C LEU A 195 -0.16 -11.97 16.19
N ARG A 196 0.38 -11.81 14.98
CA ARG A 196 1.80 -11.63 14.76
C ARG A 196 2.31 -10.34 15.40
N ASN A 197 1.62 -9.23 15.19
CA ASN A 197 2.08 -7.93 15.68
C ASN A 197 1.68 -7.67 17.14
N TYR A 198 0.47 -8.04 17.55
CA TYR A 198 -0.08 -7.62 18.87
C TYR A 198 -0.30 -8.78 19.83
N GLY A 199 -0.07 -10.03 19.40
CA GLY A 199 -0.25 -11.22 20.24
C GLY A 199 -1.71 -11.50 20.64
N ALA A 200 -2.65 -10.77 20.09
CA ALA A 200 -4.08 -10.89 20.38
C ALA A 200 -4.92 -10.38 19.22
N GLN A 201 -6.11 -10.96 19.03
CA GLN A 201 -7.12 -10.55 18.06
C GLN A 201 -8.20 -9.63 18.69
N SER A 202 -7.91 -9.00 19.82
CA SER A 202 -8.89 -8.22 20.59
C SER A 202 -9.00 -6.76 20.18
N GLY A 203 -8.05 -6.24 19.42
CA GLY A 203 -8.09 -4.90 18.84
C GLY A 203 -9.20 -4.77 17.80
N LYS A 204 -9.47 -3.53 17.39
CA LYS A 204 -10.43 -3.20 16.36
C LYS A 204 -9.70 -2.67 15.15
N LEU A 205 -10.06 -3.20 13.98
CA LEU A 205 -9.41 -2.90 12.73
C LEU A 205 -10.44 -2.31 11.77
N TYR A 206 -10.08 -1.20 11.18
CA TYR A 206 -10.87 -0.48 10.18
C TYR A 206 -10.00 -0.24 8.94
N LYS A 207 -10.61 -0.33 7.77
CA LYS A 207 -10.03 0.09 6.50
C LYS A 207 -10.91 1.18 5.89
N PRO A 208 -10.77 2.44 6.31
CA PRO A 208 -11.53 3.53 5.73
C PRO A 208 -11.30 3.64 4.23
N ASP A 209 -12.37 3.72 3.46
CA ASP A 209 -12.32 3.88 2.01
C ASP A 209 -13.32 4.95 1.60
N SER A 210 -12.83 6.16 1.34
CA SER A 210 -13.64 7.30 0.92
C SER A 210 -14.23 7.14 -0.49
N MET A 211 -13.75 6.17 -1.26
CA MET A 211 -14.26 5.85 -2.60
C MET A 211 -15.46 4.89 -2.58
N ASN A 212 -15.76 4.26 -1.46
CA ASN A 212 -16.97 3.48 -1.26
C ASN A 212 -18.18 4.43 -1.01
N ILE A 213 -18.59 5.13 -2.02
CA ILE A 213 -19.87 5.87 -1.98
C ILE A 213 -20.97 4.83 -2.06
N GLY A 214 -21.57 4.53 -0.90
CA GLY A 214 -22.50 3.44 -0.64
C GLY A 214 -23.49 3.10 -1.74
N ASP A 215 -23.85 1.83 -1.78
CA ASP A 215 -24.84 1.15 -2.61
C ASP A 215 -25.57 2.01 -3.65
N GLY A 216 -25.12 1.94 -4.91
CA GLY A 216 -25.93 2.30 -6.08
C GLY A 216 -25.74 3.70 -6.66
N LYS A 217 -24.68 4.44 -6.34
CA LYS A 217 -24.28 5.61 -7.14
C LYS A 217 -23.10 5.24 -8.04
N ASP A 218 -23.46 4.93 -9.26
CA ASP A 218 -22.55 4.68 -10.36
C ASP A 218 -21.61 5.89 -10.56
N PHE A 219 -20.29 5.64 -10.69
CA PHE A 219 -19.31 6.64 -11.13
C PHE A 219 -19.69 7.27 -12.50
N GLY A 220 -20.70 6.71 -13.19
CA GLY A 220 -21.23 7.21 -14.44
C GLY A 220 -21.94 8.58 -14.36
N ASP A 221 -22.27 9.04 -13.15
CA ASP A 221 -22.92 10.35 -12.93
C ASP A 221 -21.93 11.45 -12.48
N PHE A 222 -20.62 11.14 -12.40
CA PHE A 222 -19.60 12.15 -12.14
C PHE A 222 -19.34 12.92 -13.45
N ASN A 223 -20.05 14.00 -13.64
CA ASN A 223 -19.85 14.89 -14.77
C ASN A 223 -18.69 15.83 -14.40
N ALA A 224 -17.54 15.68 -15.07
CA ALA A 224 -16.37 16.56 -14.89
C ALA A 224 -16.70 18.06 -15.14
N ASP A 225 -17.87 18.34 -15.71
CA ASP A 225 -18.39 19.70 -15.95
C ASP A 225 -18.97 20.36 -14.69
N ASP A 226 -19.19 19.62 -13.59
CA ASP A 226 -19.68 20.19 -12.31
C ASP A 226 -18.57 20.71 -11.39
N MET A 227 -17.31 20.52 -11.76
CA MET A 227 -16.17 21.13 -11.09
C MET A 227 -15.93 22.54 -11.65
N ASP A 228 -16.39 23.56 -10.96
CA ASP A 228 -16.12 24.97 -11.28
C ASP A 228 -14.64 25.32 -11.00
N PHE A 229 -13.76 25.06 -11.96
CA PHE A 229 -12.36 25.49 -11.93
C PHE A 229 -12.17 27.00 -12.23
N GLY A 230 -13.26 27.80 -12.23
CA GLY A 230 -13.30 29.15 -12.77
C GLY A 230 -12.64 30.25 -11.94
N ASN A 231 -12.07 30.00 -10.76
CA ASN A 231 -11.62 31.09 -9.89
C ASN A 231 -10.33 30.84 -9.09
N MET A 232 -9.32 30.21 -9.71
CA MET A 232 -7.97 30.16 -9.13
C MET A 232 -7.05 31.15 -9.86
N THR A 233 -6.94 32.36 -9.34
CA THR A 233 -5.86 33.29 -9.67
C THR A 233 -4.58 32.85 -8.98
N PRO A 234 -3.42 32.72 -9.71
CA PRO A 234 -2.15 32.37 -9.07
C PRO A 234 -1.71 33.48 -8.11
N PRO A 235 -1.05 33.16 -7.00
CA PRO A 235 -0.49 34.18 -6.11
C PRO A 235 0.63 34.95 -6.80
N ASP A 236 0.54 36.27 -6.72
CA ASP A 236 1.50 37.25 -7.21
C ASP A 236 2.92 36.99 -6.67
N THR A 237 3.84 36.57 -7.52
CA THR A 237 5.29 36.67 -7.25
C THR A 237 5.76 38.05 -7.51
N GLN A 238 5.76 38.90 -6.50
CA GLN A 238 6.53 40.14 -6.54
C GLN A 238 8.02 39.88 -6.27
N GLY A 239 8.79 39.80 -7.34
CA GLY A 239 10.24 39.76 -7.32
C GLY A 239 10.79 40.81 -8.30
N ASN A 240 11.24 41.90 -7.75
CA ASN A 240 11.91 43.07 -8.28
C ASN A 240 12.96 42.79 -9.39
N ALA A 241 12.80 43.38 -10.59
CA ALA A 241 13.96 43.70 -11.46
C ALA A 241 13.63 44.83 -12.44
N ASN A 242 14.53 45.82 -12.45
CA ASN A 242 14.55 47.10 -13.12
C ASN A 242 14.29 47.11 -14.62
N GLN A 243 13.57 48.16 -15.02
CA GLN A 243 13.61 49.00 -16.21
C GLN A 243 14.49 48.64 -17.41
N ALA A 244 13.86 48.57 -18.58
CA ALA A 244 14.28 49.38 -19.75
C ALA A 244 13.13 49.52 -20.78
N ASN A 245 12.97 50.73 -21.19
CA ASN A 245 11.95 51.38 -21.99
C ASN A 245 12.04 51.04 -23.49
N SER A 246 10.92 50.86 -24.23
CA SER A 246 10.61 51.63 -25.45
C SER A 246 9.30 51.16 -26.15
N SER A 247 8.37 52.12 -26.17
CA SER A 247 7.42 52.54 -27.23
C SER A 247 6.74 51.53 -28.19
N ALA A 248 5.40 51.57 -28.15
CA ALA A 248 4.42 51.14 -29.17
C ALA A 248 4.47 52.00 -30.46
N PRO A 249 3.68 51.70 -31.54
CA PRO A 249 2.23 51.59 -31.53
C PRO A 249 1.55 50.60 -32.52
N SER A 250 0.32 50.32 -32.19
CA SER A 250 -0.88 49.82 -32.90
C SER A 250 -0.94 49.79 -34.44
N GLN A 251 -1.59 48.78 -34.98
CA GLN A 251 -2.77 48.90 -35.88
C GLN A 251 -3.35 47.53 -36.28
N THR A 252 -4.64 47.32 -36.07
CA THR A 252 -5.57 46.49 -36.83
C THR A 252 -6.17 47.31 -37.97
N PRO A 253 -6.98 46.85 -38.96
CA PRO A 253 -7.71 45.58 -39.12
C PRO A 253 -7.83 45.06 -40.59
N ASP A 254 -8.71 44.11 -40.77
CA ASP A 254 -9.64 43.76 -41.88
C ASP A 254 -9.44 42.47 -42.65
N THR A 255 -10.39 41.63 -42.43
CA THR A 255 -11.35 40.86 -43.27
C THR A 255 -10.96 40.47 -44.72
N VAL A 256 -11.40 39.28 -45.09
CA VAL A 256 -12.21 38.85 -46.22
C VAL A 256 -11.84 37.50 -46.87
N ASP A 257 -12.83 36.66 -46.90
CA ASP A 257 -13.29 35.66 -47.87
C ASP A 257 -12.57 34.36 -48.24
N ARG A 258 -13.43 33.34 -48.11
CA ARG A 258 -13.46 32.02 -48.73
C ARG A 258 -13.75 32.12 -50.23
N PRO A 259 -13.34 31.20 -51.14
CA PRO A 259 -14.25 30.14 -51.47
C PRO A 259 -13.63 28.76 -51.85
N GLN A 260 -14.57 27.82 -51.87
CA GLN A 260 -14.58 26.41 -52.28
C GLN A 260 -13.96 26.10 -53.67
N ASN A 261 -13.45 24.89 -53.87
CA ASN A 261 -13.97 23.78 -54.66
C ASN A 261 -12.89 22.93 -55.37
N ARG A 262 -13.15 21.60 -55.27
CA ARG A 262 -13.16 20.54 -56.32
C ARG A 262 -11.92 19.79 -56.76
N ASP A 263 -12.06 18.49 -56.50
CA ASP A 263 -11.87 17.33 -57.41
C ASP A 263 -10.51 17.00 -58.04
N SER A 264 -9.93 15.87 -57.78
CA SER A 264 -10.08 14.63 -58.54
C SER A 264 -8.96 13.60 -58.27
N SER A 265 -9.40 12.39 -58.02
CA SER A 265 -8.90 11.08 -58.46
C SER A 265 -7.40 10.80 -58.63
N GLY A 266 -6.96 9.69 -58.02
CA GLY A 266 -5.74 8.96 -58.41
C GLY A 266 -5.48 7.76 -57.49
N GLU A 267 -5.80 6.58 -57.98
CA GLU A 267 -5.49 5.27 -57.36
C GLU A 267 -3.97 5.07 -57.15
N THR A 268 -3.57 4.35 -56.12
CA THR A 268 -3.03 2.99 -56.09
C THR A 268 -2.02 2.75 -54.97
N SER A 269 -2.11 1.57 -54.50
CA SER A 269 -1.18 0.69 -53.77
C SER A 269 -1.15 0.78 -52.23
N ALA A 270 -1.78 -0.26 -51.68
CA ALA A 270 -1.73 -0.69 -50.31
C ALA A 270 -0.36 -1.28 -49.97
N GLU A 271 0.27 -0.78 -48.90
CA GLU A 271 1.17 -1.56 -48.05
C GLU A 271 0.55 -1.66 -46.64
N PRO A 272 0.74 -2.75 -45.90
CA PRO A 272 0.05 -2.96 -44.64
C PRO A 272 0.68 -2.11 -43.56
N SER A 273 -0.06 -1.11 -43.08
CA SER A 273 0.24 -0.39 -41.84
C SER A 273 0.04 -1.37 -40.68
N THR A 274 1.11 -1.64 -39.95
CA THR A 274 1.06 -2.19 -38.62
C THR A 274 0.37 -1.14 -37.74
N ASP A 275 -0.88 -1.38 -37.44
CA ASP A 275 -1.67 -0.63 -36.45
C ASP A 275 -1.14 -1.04 -35.06
N SER A 276 -0.20 -0.27 -34.55
CA SER A 276 0.11 -0.24 -33.13
C SER A 276 -1.01 0.55 -32.47
N GLY A 277 -2.06 -0.15 -32.06
CA GLY A 277 -3.13 0.41 -31.24
C GLY A 277 -2.51 1.05 -29.99
N GLU A 278 -2.50 2.38 -29.95
CA GLU A 278 -2.25 3.12 -28.74
C GLU A 278 -3.32 2.70 -27.72
N ARG A 279 -2.87 2.00 -26.68
CA ARG A 279 -3.69 1.78 -25.47
C ARG A 279 -4.01 3.15 -24.89
N PRO A 280 -5.24 3.39 -24.43
CA PRO A 280 -5.54 4.62 -23.73
C PRO A 280 -4.67 4.70 -22.46
N SER A 281 -3.65 5.55 -22.49
CA SER A 281 -3.02 6.02 -21.25
C SER A 281 -4.08 6.83 -20.51
N MET A 282 -4.51 6.38 -19.33
CA MET A 282 -5.26 7.25 -18.45
C MET A 282 -4.26 8.29 -17.92
N ASP A 283 -4.15 9.41 -18.62
CA ASP A 283 -3.52 10.61 -18.09
C ASP A 283 -4.42 11.18 -16.98
N PHE A 284 -4.22 10.73 -15.75
CA PHE A 284 -4.67 11.46 -14.58
C PHE A 284 -3.83 12.72 -14.45
N ASN A 285 -4.18 13.75 -15.19
CA ASN A 285 -3.51 15.04 -15.12
C ASN A 285 -4.05 15.80 -13.91
N PHE A 286 -3.66 15.40 -12.71
CA PHE A 286 -3.89 16.12 -11.46
C PHE A 286 -2.75 17.13 -11.24
N ALA A 287 -2.69 18.19 -12.05
CA ALA A 287 -1.92 19.39 -11.73
C ALA A 287 -2.75 20.25 -10.75
N GLY A 288 -2.92 19.77 -9.53
CA GLY A 288 -3.57 20.48 -8.43
C GLY A 288 -2.56 20.86 -7.37
N GLY A 289 -2.26 22.13 -7.25
CA GLY A 289 -1.41 22.66 -6.19
C GLY A 289 -1.91 22.26 -4.79
N ARG A 290 -0.99 21.96 -3.90
CA ARG A 290 -1.16 21.76 -2.46
C ARG A 290 -2.01 22.91 -1.86
N GLY A 291 -3.29 22.68 -1.73
CA GLY A 291 -4.25 23.62 -1.12
C GLY A 291 -5.53 22.88 -0.79
N GLY A 292 -5.58 22.32 0.38
CA GLY A 292 -6.71 21.95 1.22
C GLY A 292 -8.09 21.78 0.61
N PHE A 293 -8.28 20.83 -0.30
CA PHE A 293 -9.60 20.31 -0.61
C PHE A 293 -9.55 18.79 -0.42
N SER A 294 -9.88 18.32 0.77
CA SER A 294 -10.07 16.90 1.04
C SER A 294 -11.45 16.51 0.53
N MET A 295 -11.53 15.52 -0.36
CA MET A 295 -12.80 14.86 -0.71
C MET A 295 -13.17 13.80 0.35
N SER A 296 -12.38 13.66 1.40
CA SER A 296 -12.56 12.70 2.48
C SER A 296 -13.64 13.18 3.47
N GLY A 297 -14.90 12.90 3.15
CA GLY A 297 -15.97 12.99 4.13
C GLY A 297 -15.92 11.82 5.13
N GLY A 298 -16.64 11.93 6.26
CA GLY A 298 -16.90 10.82 7.17
C GLY A 298 -15.69 10.34 7.99
N GLY A 299 -14.69 11.21 8.24
CA GLY A 299 -13.57 10.96 9.16
C GLY A 299 -12.42 10.13 8.59
N ALA A 300 -12.42 9.76 7.30
CA ALA A 300 -11.33 8.99 6.69
C ALA A 300 -9.96 9.70 6.74
N ASP A 301 -9.95 11.02 6.83
CA ASP A 301 -8.76 11.85 7.01
C ASP A 301 -8.22 11.85 8.45
N LEU A 302 -8.87 11.15 9.37
CA LEU A 302 -8.55 11.07 10.80
C LEU A 302 -8.53 12.42 11.52
N ASN A 303 -9.14 13.45 10.95
CA ASN A 303 -9.31 14.74 11.61
C ASN A 303 -10.46 14.67 12.60
N TYR A 304 -10.24 15.19 13.84
CA TYR A 304 -11.34 15.33 14.78
C TYR A 304 -12.31 16.42 14.31
N THR A 305 -13.57 16.06 14.16
CA THR A 305 -14.65 16.97 13.77
C THR A 305 -15.52 17.35 14.96
N ASP A 306 -16.11 16.37 15.63
CA ASP A 306 -16.97 16.55 16.82
C ASP A 306 -17.11 15.22 17.58
N ASP A 307 -17.96 15.18 18.63
CA ASP A 307 -18.19 13.99 19.46
C ASP A 307 -19.30 13.06 18.91
N GLU A 308 -19.89 13.37 17.73
CA GLU A 308 -20.97 12.57 17.12
C GLU A 308 -20.38 11.45 16.26
N LEU A 309 -20.88 10.23 16.44
CA LEU A 309 -20.36 9.07 15.70
C LEU A 309 -20.67 9.13 14.20
N ASP A 310 -21.77 9.76 13.84
CA ASP A 310 -22.22 9.89 12.46
C ASP A 310 -21.26 10.77 11.61
N SER A 311 -20.41 11.57 12.27
CA SER A 311 -19.35 12.36 11.59
C SER A 311 -18.18 11.52 11.07
N TYR A 312 -18.13 10.22 11.40
CA TYR A 312 -17.04 9.30 11.09
C TYR A 312 -17.53 8.03 10.36
N GLU A 313 -18.64 8.13 9.62
CA GLU A 313 -19.27 6.98 8.94
C GLU A 313 -18.30 6.22 8.04
N THR A 314 -17.39 6.90 7.32
CA THR A 314 -16.42 6.24 6.44
C THR A 314 -15.45 5.32 7.21
N ILE A 315 -15.12 5.65 8.46
CA ILE A 315 -14.34 4.74 9.31
C ILE A 315 -15.16 3.50 9.64
N TRP A 316 -16.44 3.69 10.01
CA TRP A 316 -17.31 2.58 10.44
C TRP A 316 -17.71 1.69 9.26
N ASP A 317 -17.94 2.25 8.08
CA ASP A 317 -18.22 1.48 6.87
C ASP A 317 -17.03 0.59 6.46
N GLY A 318 -15.81 0.96 6.87
CA GLY A 318 -14.59 0.19 6.69
C GLY A 318 -14.29 -0.84 7.79
N GLU A 319 -15.27 -1.27 8.61
CA GLU A 319 -15.03 -2.29 9.66
C GLU A 319 -14.50 -3.60 9.09
N VAL A 320 -13.30 -3.99 9.50
CA VAL A 320 -12.70 -5.30 9.19
C VAL A 320 -13.03 -6.30 10.29
N THR A 321 -12.96 -5.86 11.55
CA THR A 321 -13.35 -6.66 12.72
C THR A 321 -14.69 -6.20 13.28
N SER A 322 -15.46 -7.11 13.86
CA SER A 322 -16.75 -6.74 14.48
C SER A 322 -16.56 -5.74 15.60
N THR A 323 -17.27 -4.62 15.53
CA THR A 323 -17.18 -3.51 16.48
C THR A 323 -18.51 -3.22 17.20
N LYS A 324 -18.47 -2.29 18.14
CA LYS A 324 -19.62 -1.79 18.90
C LYS A 324 -19.49 -0.27 19.04
N LYS A 325 -20.59 0.40 19.34
CA LYS A 325 -20.59 1.87 19.64
C LYS A 325 -19.58 2.30 20.72
N SER A 326 -19.22 1.39 21.64
CA SER A 326 -18.18 1.69 22.64
C SER A 326 -16.78 1.75 22.02
N ASP A 327 -16.54 0.97 20.95
CA ASP A 327 -15.29 0.93 20.22
C ASP A 327 -15.16 2.22 19.39
N HIS A 328 -16.20 2.58 18.65
CA HIS A 328 -16.27 3.86 17.92
C HIS A 328 -16.02 5.07 18.83
N LYS A 329 -16.64 5.10 20.03
CA LYS A 329 -16.41 6.17 21.01
C LYS A 329 -14.95 6.27 21.46
N ARG A 330 -14.23 5.15 21.56
CA ARG A 330 -12.81 5.19 21.91
C ARG A 330 -11.98 5.80 20.79
N VAL A 331 -12.30 5.47 19.52
CA VAL A 331 -11.65 6.09 18.35
C VAL A 331 -11.88 7.61 18.38
N VAL A 332 -13.14 8.07 18.47
CA VAL A 332 -13.44 9.51 18.51
C VAL A 332 -12.78 10.21 19.70
N THR A 333 -12.77 9.56 20.89
CA THR A 333 -12.08 10.10 22.05
C THR A 333 -10.57 10.23 21.82
N ALA A 334 -9.95 9.24 21.16
CA ALA A 334 -8.54 9.30 20.80
C ALA A 334 -8.27 10.42 19.79
N LEU A 335 -9.04 10.52 18.70
CA LEU A 335 -8.89 11.58 17.70
C LEU A 335 -9.01 12.97 18.33
N LYS A 336 -9.95 13.17 19.27
CA LYS A 336 -10.11 14.42 20.02
C LYS A 336 -8.85 14.78 20.80
N ASN A 337 -8.36 13.85 21.62
CA ASN A 337 -7.18 14.13 22.46
C ASN A 337 -5.92 14.31 21.62
N ILE A 338 -5.80 13.59 20.53
CA ILE A 338 -4.70 13.76 19.55
C ILE A 338 -4.76 15.17 18.95
N SER A 339 -5.92 15.64 18.51
CA SER A 339 -6.07 16.97 17.93
C SER A 339 -5.80 18.10 18.92
N GLU A 340 -6.01 17.85 20.22
CA GLU A 340 -5.74 18.79 21.31
C GLU A 340 -4.32 18.66 21.88
N GLY A 341 -3.52 17.68 21.42
CA GLY A 341 -2.17 17.41 21.94
C GLY A 341 -2.15 16.84 23.37
N ASN A 342 -3.26 16.23 23.82
CA ASN A 342 -3.40 15.72 25.18
C ASN A 342 -2.89 14.27 25.28
N ASP A 343 -1.93 14.00 26.18
CA ASP A 343 -1.48 12.64 26.55
C ASP A 343 -1.27 11.71 25.33
N LEU A 344 -0.54 12.17 24.30
CA LEU A 344 -0.39 11.47 23.01
C LEU A 344 0.01 9.99 23.16
N GLU A 345 0.90 9.66 24.11
CA GLU A 345 1.31 8.27 24.37
C GLU A 345 0.15 7.34 24.82
N THR A 346 -0.93 7.93 25.36
CA THR A 346 -2.14 7.18 25.74
C THR A 346 -2.99 6.86 24.51
N TYR A 347 -3.02 7.75 23.51
CA TYR A 347 -3.94 7.67 22.38
C TYR A 347 -3.29 7.28 21.07
N MET A 348 -1.94 7.30 20.97
CA MET A 348 -1.19 6.96 19.77
C MET A 348 -0.09 5.95 20.08
N ASP A 349 0.14 5.01 19.18
CA ASP A 349 1.37 4.22 19.16
C ASP A 349 2.48 5.03 18.47
N ILE A 350 3.08 5.93 19.26
CA ILE A 350 3.97 6.97 18.74
C ILE A 350 5.16 6.38 17.98
N ASP A 351 5.80 5.36 18.54
CA ASP A 351 6.99 4.77 17.93
C ASP A 351 6.69 4.18 16.54
N ASN A 352 5.61 3.38 16.45
CA ASN A 352 5.20 2.82 15.15
C ASN A 352 4.73 3.91 14.19
N LEU A 353 3.97 4.90 14.65
CA LEU A 353 3.50 6.00 13.81
C LEU A 353 4.64 6.84 13.23
N LEU A 354 5.71 7.07 13.98
CA LEU A 354 6.88 7.80 13.48
C LEU A 354 7.67 6.98 12.44
N ARG A 355 7.74 5.66 12.60
CA ARG A 355 8.32 4.74 11.57
C ARG A 355 7.44 4.72 10.32
N TYR A 356 6.11 4.62 10.51
CA TYR A 356 5.14 4.72 9.42
C TYR A 356 5.34 6.03 8.65
N MET A 357 5.39 7.18 9.34
CA MET A 357 5.62 8.47 8.72
C MET A 357 6.90 8.52 7.89
N ALA A 358 8.02 8.01 8.44
CA ALA A 358 9.32 8.09 7.77
C ALA A 358 9.31 7.37 6.41
N VAL A 359 8.77 6.15 6.35
CA VAL A 359 8.67 5.39 5.09
C VAL A 359 7.62 6.01 4.17
N HIS A 360 6.47 6.38 4.71
CA HIS A 360 5.38 6.95 3.92
C HIS A 360 5.80 8.24 3.20
N VAL A 361 6.45 9.15 3.92
CA VAL A 361 6.97 10.40 3.37
C VAL A 361 8.02 10.14 2.30
N PHE A 362 8.97 9.24 2.59
CA PHE A 362 10.00 8.85 1.62
C PHE A 362 9.39 8.26 0.34
N SER A 363 8.32 7.46 0.47
CA SER A 363 7.68 6.77 -0.65
C SER A 363 6.90 7.70 -1.59
N VAL A 364 6.57 8.91 -1.16
CA VAL A 364 5.72 9.87 -1.89
C VAL A 364 4.49 9.19 -2.50
N ASN A 365 3.73 8.49 -1.65
CA ASN A 365 2.49 7.86 -2.07
C ASN A 365 1.31 8.82 -1.88
N GLU A 366 0.88 9.48 -2.95
CA GLU A 366 -0.27 10.38 -2.92
C GLU A 366 -1.63 9.65 -2.96
N ASP A 367 -1.61 8.34 -3.26
CA ASP A 367 -2.79 7.47 -3.21
C ASP A 367 -2.96 6.84 -1.82
N SER A 368 -3.07 7.69 -0.79
CA SER A 368 -3.04 7.24 0.61
C SER A 368 -3.73 8.23 1.56
N LEU A 369 -3.55 8.02 2.87
CA LEU A 369 -4.02 8.92 3.93
C LEU A 369 -3.56 10.38 3.72
N SER A 370 -2.35 10.59 3.21
CA SER A 370 -1.81 11.93 2.95
C SER A 370 -2.30 12.55 1.63
N GLY A 371 -2.96 11.78 0.79
CA GLY A 371 -3.55 12.23 -0.46
C GLY A 371 -4.96 12.79 -0.29
N MET A 372 -5.55 13.25 -1.39
CA MET A 372 -6.88 13.89 -1.39
C MET A 372 -8.02 12.94 -0.99
N MET A 373 -7.84 11.63 -1.21
CA MET A 373 -8.90 10.62 -0.98
C MET A 373 -8.82 10.01 0.43
N ALA A 374 -7.73 10.20 1.16
CA ALA A 374 -7.52 9.69 2.52
C ALA A 374 -7.92 8.21 2.67
N HIS A 375 -7.33 7.34 1.86
CA HIS A 375 -7.54 5.89 1.86
C HIS A 375 -6.21 5.12 1.89
N ASN A 376 -6.22 3.80 1.58
CA ASN A 376 -5.02 2.96 1.50
C ASN A 376 -4.21 2.91 2.81
N TYR A 377 -4.93 2.80 3.91
CA TYR A 377 -4.37 2.50 5.23
C TYR A 377 -5.36 1.68 6.06
N TYR A 378 -4.86 1.04 7.10
CA TYR A 378 -5.71 0.48 8.14
C TYR A 378 -5.52 1.27 9.43
N LEU A 379 -6.64 1.52 10.12
CA LEU A 379 -6.65 2.06 11.47
C LEU A 379 -6.86 0.91 12.45
N TYR A 380 -5.90 0.73 13.36
CA TYR A 380 -6.01 -0.23 14.46
C TYR A 380 -6.27 0.50 15.77
N GLU A 381 -7.29 0.05 16.52
CA GLU A 381 -7.62 0.56 17.85
C GLU A 381 -7.52 -0.54 18.88
N SER A 382 -6.79 -0.31 19.98
CA SER A 382 -6.73 -1.21 21.13
C SER A 382 -6.71 -0.43 22.42
N GLY A 383 -7.79 -0.56 23.20
CA GLY A 383 -7.90 0.09 24.50
C GLY A 383 -7.90 1.61 24.48
N GLY A 384 -8.25 2.23 23.36
CA GLY A 384 -8.24 3.67 23.14
C GLY A 384 -6.97 4.21 22.51
N LYS A 385 -5.98 3.35 22.22
CA LYS A 385 -4.75 3.71 21.50
C LYS A 385 -4.91 3.39 20.02
N LEU A 386 -4.60 4.36 19.17
CA LEU A 386 -4.64 4.25 17.70
C LEU A 386 -3.27 3.94 17.12
N ASN A 387 -3.26 3.14 16.08
CA ASN A 387 -2.10 2.84 15.26
C ASN A 387 -2.49 2.78 13.78
N LEU A 388 -1.55 3.05 12.88
CA LEU A 388 -1.74 2.97 11.44
C LEU A 388 -0.91 1.84 10.85
N ILE A 389 -1.50 1.15 9.87
CA ILE A 389 -0.86 0.07 9.12
C ILE A 389 -0.92 0.44 7.65
N PRO A 390 0.23 0.42 6.95
CA PRO A 390 0.32 0.80 5.54
C PRO A 390 -0.39 -0.22 4.64
N TRP A 391 -0.98 0.29 3.55
CA TRP A 391 -1.62 -0.53 2.54
C TRP A 391 -1.54 0.09 1.16
N ASP A 392 -1.36 -0.75 0.11
CA ASP A 392 -1.46 -0.41 -1.33
C ASP A 392 -0.45 0.67 -1.79
N TYR A 393 0.80 0.27 -2.01
CA TYR A 393 1.92 1.14 -2.39
C TYR A 393 2.35 0.97 -3.86
N ASN A 394 1.53 0.38 -4.71
CA ASN A 394 1.84 0.22 -6.14
C ASN A 394 2.00 1.57 -6.87
N LEU A 395 1.34 2.63 -6.38
CA LEU A 395 1.44 3.99 -6.90
C LEU A 395 2.46 4.88 -6.15
N ALA A 396 3.30 4.30 -5.30
CA ALA A 396 4.40 5.00 -4.66
C ALA A 396 5.43 5.54 -5.69
N LEU A 397 6.35 6.37 -5.21
CA LEU A 397 7.43 6.99 -5.98
C LEU A 397 6.92 7.76 -7.20
N GLY A 398 5.86 8.55 -7.00
CA GLY A 398 5.26 9.40 -8.02
C GLY A 398 4.40 8.65 -9.05
N GLY A 399 3.95 7.43 -8.73
CA GLY A 399 3.12 6.61 -9.64
C GLY A 399 1.81 7.26 -10.08
N MET A 400 1.22 8.14 -9.26
CA MET A 400 0.02 8.92 -9.63
C MET A 400 0.27 9.96 -10.72
N GLY A 401 1.51 10.40 -10.93
CA GLY A 401 1.88 11.46 -11.90
C GLY A 401 2.11 10.98 -13.34
N GLY A 402 1.80 9.74 -13.68
CA GLY A 402 2.08 9.16 -15.00
C GLY A 402 3.58 9.18 -15.34
N SER A 403 3.94 9.31 -16.62
CA SER A 403 5.34 9.27 -17.09
C SER A 403 6.24 10.41 -16.58
N SER A 404 5.67 11.48 -16.03
CA SER A 404 6.42 12.60 -15.42
C SER A 404 6.47 12.53 -13.89
N GLY A 405 5.75 11.59 -13.26
CA GLY A 405 5.55 11.53 -11.82
C GLY A 405 6.85 11.43 -11.03
N ALA A 406 7.73 10.48 -11.38
CA ALA A 406 8.99 10.27 -10.66
C ALA A 406 9.88 11.51 -10.62
N THR A 407 9.98 12.27 -11.72
CA THR A 407 10.77 13.51 -11.74
C THR A 407 10.12 14.70 -11.03
N SER A 408 8.80 14.70 -10.89
CA SER A 408 8.08 15.78 -10.22
C SER A 408 8.21 15.72 -8.70
N VAL A 409 8.36 14.54 -8.13
CA VAL A 409 8.35 14.31 -6.67
C VAL A 409 9.72 14.34 -6.00
N VAL A 410 10.83 14.30 -6.78
CA VAL A 410 12.21 14.26 -6.23
C VAL A 410 12.55 15.46 -5.34
N ASN A 411 11.83 16.57 -5.46
CA ASN A 411 12.05 17.79 -4.68
C ASN A 411 10.90 18.09 -3.72
N ASP A 412 10.01 17.14 -3.49
CA ASP A 412 8.93 17.34 -2.55
C ASP A 412 9.46 17.43 -1.11
N ALA A 413 8.82 18.30 -0.33
CA ALA A 413 9.26 18.54 1.03
C ALA A 413 8.92 17.35 1.93
N ILE A 414 9.94 16.85 2.63
CA ILE A 414 9.78 15.75 3.61
C ILE A 414 9.15 16.22 4.93
N ASP A 415 9.04 17.52 5.16
CA ASP A 415 8.51 18.09 6.41
C ASP A 415 7.01 18.37 6.36
N ASN A 416 6.36 18.22 5.21
CA ASN A 416 4.96 18.62 5.00
C ASN A 416 4.19 17.58 4.20
N ALA A 417 4.42 16.31 4.48
CA ALA A 417 3.91 15.22 3.68
C ALA A 417 2.45 14.85 3.96
N PHE A 418 1.92 15.26 5.10
CA PHE A 418 0.57 14.89 5.53
C PHE A 418 -0.42 16.06 5.44
N SER A 419 -0.41 16.76 4.30
CA SER A 419 -1.27 17.95 4.08
C SER A 419 -2.78 17.66 4.06
N GLY A 420 -3.20 16.41 3.90
CA GLY A 420 -4.61 16.00 3.90
C GLY A 420 -5.17 15.70 5.27
N THR A 421 -4.32 15.54 6.29
CA THR A 421 -4.71 15.24 7.66
C THR A 421 -3.84 16.00 8.66
N ASN A 422 -4.42 16.45 9.77
CA ASN A 422 -3.69 17.01 10.91
C ASN A 422 -3.46 15.99 12.04
N PHE A 423 -3.70 14.71 11.78
CA PHE A 423 -3.49 13.61 12.75
C PHE A 423 -2.07 13.57 13.31
N PHE A 424 -1.07 13.98 12.52
CA PHE A 424 0.33 13.97 12.92
C PHE A 424 0.85 15.34 13.42
N ASP A 425 0.07 16.42 13.34
CA ASP A 425 0.54 17.78 13.61
C ASP A 425 1.09 17.90 15.04
N THR A 426 0.36 17.39 16.04
CA THR A 426 0.79 17.44 17.44
C THR A 426 2.03 16.61 17.76
N LEU A 427 2.27 15.51 17.00
CA LEU A 427 3.53 14.76 17.08
C LEU A 427 4.70 15.61 16.55
N MET A 428 4.49 16.30 15.43
CA MET A 428 5.53 17.11 14.81
C MET A 428 5.80 18.43 15.55
N GLU A 429 4.88 18.91 16.38
CA GLU A 429 5.08 20.04 17.28
C GLU A 429 5.95 19.70 18.50
N ASP A 430 6.01 18.43 18.94
CA ASP A 430 6.87 17.99 20.02
C ASP A 430 8.30 17.76 19.52
N GLU A 431 9.28 18.50 20.08
CA GLU A 431 10.69 18.43 19.66
C GLU A 431 11.29 17.03 19.81
N THR A 432 10.80 16.22 20.75
CA THR A 432 11.29 14.84 20.98
C THR A 432 10.84 13.92 19.86
N TYR A 433 9.54 13.93 19.57
CA TYR A 433 8.96 13.10 18.51
C TYR A 433 9.42 13.54 17.12
N HIS A 434 9.49 14.83 16.88
CA HIS A 434 10.06 15.42 15.67
C HIS A 434 11.51 14.96 15.44
N SER A 435 12.35 15.00 16.47
CA SER A 435 13.73 14.51 16.41
C SER A 435 13.80 12.99 16.17
N GLN A 436 12.88 12.22 16.74
CA GLN A 436 12.80 10.78 16.55
C GLN A 436 12.37 10.42 15.10
N TYR A 437 11.40 11.14 14.55
CA TYR A 437 11.00 11.02 13.15
C TYR A 437 12.19 11.21 12.20
N TYR A 438 12.99 12.29 12.38
CA TYR A 438 14.18 12.51 11.58
C TYR A 438 15.25 11.43 11.78
N THR A 439 15.31 10.82 12.97
CA THR A 439 16.22 9.69 13.21
C THR A 439 15.82 8.50 12.34
N TYR A 440 14.54 8.15 12.25
CA TYR A 440 14.06 7.07 11.38
C TYR A 440 14.25 7.40 9.90
N LEU A 441 13.94 8.63 9.47
CA LEU A 441 14.17 9.06 8.10
C LEU A 441 15.66 9.03 7.73
N GLN A 442 16.54 9.48 8.63
CA GLN A 442 17.98 9.42 8.43
C GLN A 442 18.49 7.98 8.38
N GLN A 443 17.97 7.09 9.21
CA GLN A 443 18.30 5.66 9.19
C GLN A 443 17.91 5.07 7.82
N LEU A 444 16.72 5.37 7.33
CA LEU A 444 16.26 4.92 6.02
C LEU A 444 17.21 5.40 4.90
N VAL A 445 17.55 6.68 4.87
CA VAL A 445 18.42 7.24 3.84
C VAL A 445 19.86 6.73 3.97
N SER A 446 20.46 6.83 5.17
CA SER A 446 21.90 6.57 5.34
C SER A 446 22.23 5.09 5.42
N GLU A 447 21.35 4.25 5.96
CA GLU A 447 21.64 2.83 6.18
C GLU A 447 20.96 1.95 5.14
N TYR A 448 19.69 2.22 4.78
CA TYR A 448 18.99 1.42 3.80
C TYR A 448 19.35 1.84 2.36
N ILE A 449 19.32 3.13 2.01
CA ILE A 449 19.66 3.58 0.66
C ILE A 449 21.19 3.60 0.49
N ASP A 450 21.90 4.52 1.16
CA ASP A 450 23.35 4.72 0.99
C ASP A 450 24.16 3.53 1.51
N GLY A 451 23.64 2.78 2.48
CA GLY A 451 24.25 1.60 3.06
C GLY A 451 24.11 0.32 2.23
N GLY A 452 23.40 0.38 1.09
CA GLY A 452 23.27 -0.72 0.12
C GLY A 452 22.11 -1.68 0.39
N GLY A 453 21.16 -1.33 1.26
CA GLY A 453 19.93 -2.11 1.48
C GLY A 453 19.05 -2.14 0.23
N PHE A 454 18.89 -0.97 -0.43
CA PHE A 454 18.19 -0.87 -1.71
C PHE A 454 18.88 -1.73 -2.79
N ASP A 455 20.19 -1.64 -2.94
CA ASP A 455 20.94 -2.45 -3.92
C ASP A 455 20.72 -3.95 -3.67
N ALA A 456 20.80 -4.37 -2.41
CA ALA A 456 20.57 -5.77 -2.03
C ALA A 456 19.13 -6.22 -2.32
N PHE A 457 18.12 -5.39 -2.04
CA PHE A 457 16.73 -5.63 -2.41
C PHE A 457 16.59 -5.76 -3.92
N TYR A 458 17.10 -4.79 -4.68
CA TYR A 458 17.00 -4.73 -6.12
C TYR A 458 17.61 -5.96 -6.81
N GLU A 459 18.86 -6.29 -6.45
CA GLU A 459 19.56 -7.45 -7.00
C GLU A 459 18.84 -8.77 -6.66
N ARG A 460 18.40 -8.93 -5.41
CA ARG A 460 17.64 -10.10 -4.96
C ARG A 460 16.38 -10.26 -5.76
N VAL A 461 15.54 -9.22 -5.83
CA VAL A 461 14.25 -9.26 -6.52
C VAL A 461 14.44 -9.52 -8.02
N ARG A 462 15.33 -8.78 -8.69
CA ARG A 462 15.65 -8.99 -10.11
C ARG A 462 16.05 -10.44 -10.39
N SER A 463 16.92 -11.02 -9.55
CA SER A 463 17.35 -12.42 -9.69
C SER A 463 16.22 -13.43 -9.57
N GLN A 464 15.15 -13.10 -8.85
CA GLN A 464 14.00 -13.97 -8.59
C GLN A 464 12.92 -13.85 -9.66
N ILE A 465 12.62 -12.62 -10.13
CA ILE A 465 11.44 -12.39 -10.95
C ILE A 465 11.73 -12.15 -12.43
N ASP A 466 12.96 -11.81 -12.87
CA ASP A 466 13.26 -11.45 -14.26
C ASP A 466 12.77 -12.51 -15.26
N GLU A 467 13.09 -13.78 -15.06
CA GLU A 467 12.64 -14.86 -15.96
C GLU A 467 11.14 -15.16 -15.81
N LEU A 468 10.54 -14.90 -14.65
CA LEU A 468 9.10 -15.02 -14.44
C LEU A 468 8.35 -13.93 -15.20
N VAL A 469 8.79 -12.67 -15.08
CA VAL A 469 8.18 -11.54 -15.81
C VAL A 469 8.33 -11.74 -17.33
N LYS A 470 9.50 -12.15 -17.79
CA LYS A 470 9.76 -12.38 -19.22
C LYS A 470 8.84 -13.44 -19.85
N THR A 471 8.42 -14.42 -19.08
CA THR A 471 7.57 -15.53 -19.54
C THR A 471 6.14 -15.43 -19.04
N ASP A 472 5.78 -14.33 -18.39
CA ASP A 472 4.45 -14.10 -17.83
C ASP A 472 3.41 -13.90 -18.94
N PRO A 473 2.46 -14.86 -19.11
CA PRO A 473 1.51 -14.82 -20.21
C PRO A 473 0.42 -13.76 -20.04
N THR A 474 0.26 -13.23 -18.82
CA THR A 474 -0.79 -12.25 -18.48
C THR A 474 -0.23 -10.88 -18.12
N ALA A 475 1.06 -10.64 -18.35
CA ALA A 475 1.72 -9.40 -17.98
C ALA A 475 1.05 -8.15 -18.59
N PHE A 476 0.91 -7.07 -17.81
CA PHE A 476 0.42 -5.79 -18.32
C PHE A 476 1.42 -5.07 -19.21
N TYR A 477 2.71 -5.31 -18.99
CA TYR A 477 3.82 -4.65 -19.69
C TYR A 477 4.69 -5.68 -20.38
N SER A 478 5.27 -5.31 -21.51
CA SER A 478 6.30 -6.11 -22.17
C SER A 478 7.55 -6.23 -21.31
N TYR A 479 8.37 -7.24 -21.57
CA TYR A 479 9.63 -7.42 -20.85
C TYR A 479 10.60 -6.24 -21.05
N ASP A 480 10.60 -5.59 -22.23
CA ASP A 480 11.43 -4.41 -22.49
C ASP A 480 10.95 -3.18 -21.71
N GLU A 481 9.64 -3.00 -21.52
CA GLU A 481 9.07 -1.95 -20.65
C GLU A 481 9.43 -2.21 -19.20
N TYR A 482 9.33 -3.45 -18.74
CA TYR A 482 9.78 -3.85 -17.41
C TYR A 482 11.27 -3.54 -17.17
N LEU A 483 12.16 -3.92 -18.11
CA LEU A 483 13.59 -3.63 -18.00
C LEU A 483 13.85 -2.12 -17.91
N THR A 484 13.19 -1.34 -18.77
CA THR A 484 13.33 0.13 -18.77
C THR A 484 12.84 0.74 -17.46
N ALA A 485 11.70 0.28 -16.96
CA ALA A 485 11.14 0.75 -15.70
C ALA A 485 12.02 0.36 -14.50
N ALA A 486 12.51 -0.87 -14.48
CA ALA A 486 13.40 -1.35 -13.43
C ALA A 486 14.73 -0.59 -13.37
N ASP A 487 15.30 -0.21 -14.52
CA ASP A 487 16.54 0.56 -14.59
C ASP A 487 16.36 2.03 -14.12
N THR A 488 15.12 2.49 -13.97
CA THR A 488 14.80 3.85 -13.51
C THR A 488 14.27 3.92 -12.09
N LEU A 489 14.05 2.76 -11.45
CA LEU A 489 13.62 2.68 -10.06
C LEU A 489 14.75 3.12 -9.14
#